data_c89e3ff475a9df5738bc91af5db752f7
#
_entry.id   c89e3ff475a9df5738bc91af5db752f7
#
_cell.length_a   1.000
_cell.length_b   1.000
_cell.length_c   1.000
_cell.angle_alpha   90.00
_cell.angle_beta   90.00
_cell.angle_gamma   90.00
#
_symmetry.space_group_name_H-M   'P 1'
#
loop_
_entity.id
_entity.type
_entity.pdbx_description
1 polymer ?
#
loop_
_entity_poly.entity_id
_entity_poly.type
_entity_poly.pdbx_seq_one_letter_code
_entity_poly.pdbx_strand_id
1 'polypeptide(L)'
;MKRNIDSFRKGLIDGIPIALGYFAVSFTLGIRGGDVGLKWYQSALMSATNYTSAGQAAALSILEEGGSYIELVISTLVINLRYLLMSAALTIKLSPKEKTGMRMLMGIGVTDEIFGISIAQKTPISPLYNIGAMSVACPGWVLGTALGGIMGEILPPVVTSSLSIALYAMFLAIIIPPARENKV
;
A
#
# COMPACT_ATOMS: atom_id res chain seq x y z
N MET A 1 13.84 -20.67 17.00
CA MET A 1 14.57 -19.60 16.28
C MET A 1 14.57 -19.83 14.77
N LYS A 2 14.96 -20.99 14.21
CA LYS A 2 14.91 -21.29 12.77
C LYS A 2 13.54 -21.01 12.12
N ARG A 3 12.45 -21.50 12.67
CA ARG A 3 11.07 -21.30 12.13
C ARG A 3 10.69 -19.81 11.97
N ASN A 4 11.19 -18.94 12.83
CA ASN A 4 10.91 -17.49 12.75
C ASN A 4 11.68 -16.81 11.61
N ILE A 5 12.94 -17.21 11.41
CA ILE A 5 13.78 -16.71 10.32
C ILE A 5 13.21 -17.19 8.97
N ASP A 6 12.77 -18.46 8.89
CA ASP A 6 12.18 -19.01 7.68
C ASP A 6 10.86 -18.31 7.32
N SER A 7 10.02 -17.97 8.31
CA SER A 7 8.79 -17.20 8.10
C SER A 7 9.09 -15.80 7.59
N PHE A 8 10.04 -15.10 8.17
CA PHE A 8 10.45 -13.76 7.74
C PHE A 8 11.02 -13.80 6.31
N ARG A 9 11.93 -14.74 6.02
CA ARG A 9 12.52 -14.91 4.69
C ARG A 9 11.45 -15.23 3.63
N LYS A 10 10.49 -16.08 3.97
CA LYS A 10 9.37 -16.38 3.08
C LYS A 10 8.56 -15.12 2.79
N GLY A 11 8.25 -14.33 3.83
CA GLY A 11 7.56 -13.04 3.67
C GLY A 11 8.32 -12.08 2.75
N LEU A 12 9.65 -11.96 2.91
CA LEU A 12 10.49 -11.16 2.01
C LEU A 12 10.31 -11.58 0.55
N ILE A 13 10.42 -12.89 0.28
CA ILE A 13 10.33 -13.43 -1.08
C ILE A 13 8.93 -13.19 -1.68
N ASP A 14 7.88 -13.53 -0.92
CA ASP A 14 6.49 -13.36 -1.34
C ASP A 14 6.11 -11.87 -1.49
N GLY A 15 6.82 -10.98 -0.80
CA GLY A 15 6.64 -9.53 -0.87
C GLY A 15 7.31 -8.85 -2.08
N ILE A 16 8.28 -9.49 -2.75
CA ILE A 16 8.98 -8.90 -3.90
C ILE A 16 8.02 -8.54 -5.06
N PRO A 17 7.11 -9.41 -5.50
CA PRO A 17 6.15 -9.04 -6.55
C PRO A 17 5.27 -7.86 -6.14
N ILE A 18 4.88 -7.78 -4.86
CA ILE A 18 4.10 -6.66 -4.31
C ILE A 18 4.94 -5.37 -4.38
N ALA A 19 6.20 -5.42 -3.97
CA ALA A 19 7.11 -4.27 -4.02
C ALA A 19 7.28 -3.72 -5.44
N LEU A 20 7.38 -4.59 -6.45
CA LEU A 20 7.46 -4.18 -7.86
C LEU A 20 6.17 -3.53 -8.34
N GLY A 21 5.01 -4.09 -7.99
CA GLY A 21 3.71 -3.50 -8.29
C GLY A 21 3.54 -2.15 -7.60
N TYR A 22 3.90 -2.07 -6.33
CA TYR A 22 3.85 -0.84 -5.55
C TYR A 22 4.76 0.25 -6.11
N PHE A 23 5.97 -0.11 -6.53
CA PHE A 23 6.90 0.82 -7.16
C PHE A 23 6.27 1.45 -8.42
N ALA A 24 5.67 0.65 -9.29
CA ALA A 24 5.06 1.15 -10.51
C ALA A 24 3.88 2.10 -10.22
N VAL A 25 3.01 1.73 -9.28
CA VAL A 25 1.84 2.53 -8.91
C VAL A 25 2.24 3.81 -8.19
N SER A 26 3.13 3.71 -7.20
CA SER A 26 3.56 4.86 -6.41
C SER A 26 4.41 5.84 -7.23
N PHE A 27 5.09 5.36 -8.26
CA PHE A 27 5.77 6.23 -9.23
C PHE A 27 4.78 7.20 -9.88
N THR A 28 3.61 6.71 -10.29
CA THR A 28 2.54 7.56 -10.85
C THR A 28 2.03 8.57 -9.82
N LEU A 29 1.87 8.15 -8.55
CA LEU A 29 1.47 9.07 -7.47
C LEU A 29 2.54 10.13 -7.18
N GLY A 30 3.82 9.78 -7.35
CA GLY A 30 4.92 10.74 -7.26
C GLY A 30 4.84 11.82 -8.33
N ILE A 31 4.54 11.45 -9.59
CA ILE A 31 4.31 12.41 -10.70
C ILE A 31 3.12 13.31 -10.34
N ARG A 32 1.97 12.73 -9.96
CA ARG A 32 0.79 13.52 -9.56
C ARG A 32 1.07 14.46 -8.39
N GLY A 33 1.93 14.05 -7.44
CA GLY A 33 2.39 14.91 -6.37
C GLY A 33 3.07 16.18 -6.90
N GLY A 34 3.91 16.05 -7.93
CA GLY A 34 4.52 17.18 -8.64
C GLY A 34 3.48 18.07 -9.32
N ASP A 35 2.48 17.49 -10.00
CA ASP A 35 1.41 18.23 -10.69
C ASP A 35 0.60 19.11 -9.72
N VAL A 36 0.38 18.65 -8.47
CA VAL A 36 -0.30 19.44 -7.42
C VAL A 36 0.66 20.37 -6.64
N GLY A 37 1.91 20.52 -7.08
CA GLY A 37 2.89 21.45 -6.50
C GLY A 37 3.67 20.89 -5.30
N LEU A 38 3.57 19.61 -4.99
CA LEU A 38 4.40 18.98 -3.95
C LEU A 38 5.82 18.72 -4.49
N LYS A 39 6.81 18.99 -3.66
CA LYS A 39 8.18 18.58 -3.94
C LYS A 39 8.32 17.07 -3.78
N TRP A 40 9.23 16.45 -4.54
CA TRP A 40 9.43 15.00 -4.52
C TRP A 40 9.59 14.41 -3.11
N TYR A 41 10.29 15.10 -2.21
CA TYR A 41 10.48 14.63 -0.83
C TYR A 41 9.21 14.76 0.02
N GLN A 42 8.31 15.71 -0.27
CA GLN A 42 7.01 15.83 0.40
C GLN A 42 6.10 14.67 -0.01
N SER A 43 6.07 14.34 -1.30
CA SER A 43 5.35 13.18 -1.81
C SER A 43 5.91 11.87 -1.24
N ALA A 44 7.23 11.73 -1.14
CA ALA A 44 7.89 10.57 -0.53
C ALA A 44 7.56 10.45 0.98
N LEU A 45 7.57 11.57 1.71
CA LEU A 45 7.18 11.59 3.13
C LEU A 45 5.71 11.21 3.30
N MET A 46 4.83 11.72 2.44
CA MET A 46 3.43 11.33 2.42
C MET A 46 3.28 9.82 2.22
N SER A 47 4.01 9.22 1.28
CA SER A 47 4.02 7.78 1.06
C SER A 47 4.57 6.98 2.24
N ALA A 48 5.59 7.49 2.93
CA ALA A 48 6.18 6.83 4.09
C ALA A 48 5.25 6.84 5.32
N THR A 49 4.41 7.85 5.45
CA THR A 49 3.49 8.03 6.59
C THR A 49 2.08 7.56 6.30
N ASN A 50 1.65 7.59 5.03
CA ASN A 50 0.32 7.21 4.57
C ASN A 50 0.43 5.98 3.65
N TYR A 51 0.56 4.81 4.24
CA TYR A 51 0.81 3.56 3.54
C TYR A 51 -0.48 2.98 2.91
N THR A 52 -1.10 3.76 2.03
CA THR A 52 -2.35 3.42 1.31
C THR A 52 -2.39 4.07 -0.06
N SER A 53 -2.56 3.26 -1.10
CA SER A 53 -2.64 3.75 -2.49
C SER A 53 -3.88 4.61 -2.73
N ALA A 54 -5.05 4.11 -2.35
CA ALA A 54 -6.31 4.81 -2.53
C ALA A 54 -6.39 6.10 -1.67
N GLY A 55 -5.90 6.05 -0.42
CA GLY A 55 -5.88 7.22 0.46
C GLY A 55 -4.94 8.30 -0.05
N GLN A 56 -3.75 7.93 -0.55
CA GLN A 56 -2.81 8.90 -1.14
C GLN A 56 -3.34 9.49 -2.44
N ALA A 57 -3.96 8.68 -3.32
CA ALA A 57 -4.57 9.17 -4.54
C ALA A 57 -5.72 10.16 -4.25
N ALA A 58 -6.60 9.84 -3.30
CA ALA A 58 -7.68 10.73 -2.87
C ALA A 58 -7.15 12.03 -2.26
N ALA A 59 -6.10 11.94 -1.43
CA ALA A 59 -5.48 13.12 -0.84
C ALA A 59 -4.90 14.06 -1.90
N LEU A 60 -4.24 13.51 -2.94
CA LEU A 60 -3.73 14.31 -4.06
C LEU A 60 -4.87 14.96 -4.85
N SER A 61 -5.99 14.24 -5.10
CA SER A 61 -7.16 14.83 -5.76
C SER A 61 -7.77 15.99 -4.96
N ILE A 62 -7.91 15.83 -3.64
CA ILE A 62 -8.43 16.88 -2.77
C ILE A 62 -7.50 18.11 -2.78
N LEU A 63 -6.19 17.91 -2.78
CA LEU A 63 -5.21 18.99 -2.89
C LEU A 63 -5.30 19.71 -4.25
N GLU A 64 -5.47 18.94 -5.33
CA GLU A 64 -5.63 19.47 -6.71
C GLU A 64 -6.88 20.34 -6.83
N GLU A 65 -7.97 19.95 -6.20
CA GLU A 65 -9.24 20.69 -6.19
C GLU A 65 -9.26 21.86 -5.19
N GLY A 66 -8.19 22.06 -4.40
CA GLY A 66 -8.13 23.09 -3.36
C GLY A 66 -9.04 22.80 -2.16
N GLY A 67 -9.33 21.52 -1.92
CA GLY A 67 -10.19 21.06 -0.84
C GLY A 67 -9.60 21.32 0.56
N SER A 68 -10.45 21.20 1.57
CA SER A 68 -10.07 21.50 2.95
C SER A 68 -9.31 20.36 3.64
N TYR A 69 -8.50 20.67 4.65
CA TYR A 69 -7.85 19.66 5.49
C TYR A 69 -8.85 18.74 6.21
N ILE A 70 -10.05 19.24 6.53
CA ILE A 70 -11.11 18.43 7.16
C ILE A 70 -11.61 17.37 6.17
N GLU A 71 -11.82 17.75 4.93
CA GLU A 71 -12.23 16.84 3.85
C GLU A 71 -11.15 15.76 3.63
N LEU A 72 -9.87 16.14 3.60
CA LEU A 72 -8.76 15.22 3.48
C LEU A 72 -8.73 14.20 4.62
N VAL A 73 -8.91 14.65 5.86
CA VAL A 73 -8.93 13.77 7.05
C VAL A 73 -10.12 12.80 6.98
N ILE A 74 -11.32 13.31 6.70
CA ILE A 74 -12.54 12.48 6.65
C ILE A 74 -12.43 11.47 5.51
N SER A 75 -12.05 11.88 4.31
CA SER A 75 -11.93 11.01 3.16
C SER A 75 -10.89 9.91 3.39
N THR A 76 -9.71 10.27 3.91
CA THR A 76 -8.65 9.30 4.24
C THR A 76 -9.11 8.32 5.30
N LEU A 77 -9.81 8.78 6.35
CA LEU A 77 -10.35 7.92 7.40
C LEU A 77 -11.35 6.91 6.81
N VAL A 78 -12.31 7.37 6.02
CA VAL A 78 -13.35 6.51 5.41
C VAL A 78 -12.73 5.47 4.48
N ILE A 79 -11.81 5.88 3.59
CA ILE A 79 -11.12 4.98 2.66
C ILE A 79 -10.35 3.89 3.41
N ASN A 80 -9.74 4.24 4.55
CA ASN A 80 -8.88 3.34 5.32
C ASN A 80 -9.63 2.51 6.37
N LEU A 81 -10.95 2.68 6.55
CA LEU A 81 -11.76 1.82 7.44
C LEU A 81 -11.61 0.33 7.12
N ARG A 82 -11.38 -0.03 5.86
CA ARG A 82 -11.13 -1.41 5.44
C ARG A 82 -9.93 -2.06 6.16
N TYR A 83 -8.90 -1.28 6.48
CA TYR A 83 -7.73 -1.80 7.20
C TYR A 83 -8.06 -2.26 8.62
N LEU A 84 -9.07 -1.65 9.26
CA LEU A 84 -9.58 -2.11 10.55
C LEU A 84 -10.13 -3.53 10.44
N LEU A 85 -10.95 -3.79 9.41
CA LEU A 85 -11.55 -5.11 9.17
C LEU A 85 -10.49 -6.16 8.82
N MET A 86 -9.52 -5.80 7.95
CA MET A 86 -8.43 -6.69 7.58
C MET A 86 -7.53 -7.02 8.78
N SER A 87 -7.21 -6.04 9.61
CA SER A 87 -6.42 -6.24 10.83
C SER A 87 -7.15 -7.12 11.84
N ALA A 88 -8.46 -6.95 11.99
CA ALA A 88 -9.29 -7.83 12.83
C ALA A 88 -9.26 -9.28 12.32
N ALA A 89 -9.47 -9.47 11.01
CA ALA A 89 -9.45 -10.80 10.39
C ALA A 89 -8.08 -11.50 10.54
N LEU A 90 -6.97 -10.78 10.37
CA LEU A 90 -5.63 -11.32 10.61
C LEU A 90 -5.40 -11.68 12.07
N THR A 91 -5.91 -10.86 13.00
CA THR A 91 -5.75 -11.09 14.44
C THR A 91 -6.36 -12.41 14.88
N ILE A 92 -7.49 -12.83 14.30
CA ILE A 92 -8.15 -14.11 14.58
C ILE A 92 -7.26 -15.31 14.18
N LYS A 93 -6.45 -15.14 13.13
CA LYS A 93 -5.54 -16.19 12.64
C LYS A 93 -4.17 -16.21 13.33
N LEU A 94 -3.86 -15.23 14.17
CA LEU A 94 -2.62 -15.21 14.95
C LEU A 94 -2.68 -16.16 16.13
N SER A 95 -1.50 -16.62 16.58
CA SER A 95 -1.42 -17.34 17.85
C SER A 95 -1.85 -16.45 19.01
N PRO A 96 -2.66 -16.94 19.98
CA PRO A 96 -2.99 -16.20 21.20
C PRO A 96 -1.76 -15.79 22.02
N LYS A 97 -0.63 -16.48 21.85
CA LYS A 97 0.63 -16.23 22.57
C LYS A 97 1.46 -15.11 21.96
N GLU A 98 1.06 -14.56 20.80
CA GLU A 98 1.80 -13.47 20.15
C GLU A 98 1.72 -12.18 20.97
N LYS A 99 2.88 -11.55 21.14
CA LYS A 99 3.01 -10.29 21.92
C LYS A 99 2.24 -9.16 21.21
N THR A 100 1.59 -8.31 22.01
CA THR A 100 0.85 -7.14 21.49
C THR A 100 1.70 -6.25 20.60
N GLY A 101 2.98 -5.99 20.96
CA GLY A 101 3.88 -5.19 20.13
C GLY A 101 4.12 -5.78 18.73
N MET A 102 4.19 -7.11 18.59
CA MET A 102 4.32 -7.77 17.29
C MET A 102 3.03 -7.65 16.46
N ARG A 103 1.86 -7.71 17.12
CA ARG A 103 0.56 -7.49 16.46
C ARG A 103 0.43 -6.05 15.96
N MET A 104 0.86 -5.07 16.78
CA MET A 104 0.87 -3.66 16.39
C MET A 104 1.83 -3.40 15.22
N LEU A 105 3.05 -3.94 15.28
CA LEU A 105 4.02 -3.80 14.19
C LEU A 105 3.51 -4.42 12.88
N MET A 106 2.88 -5.59 12.96
CA MET A 106 2.22 -6.22 11.81
C MET A 106 1.10 -5.32 11.26
N GLY A 107 0.31 -4.68 12.14
CA GLY A 107 -0.79 -3.80 11.78
C GLY A 107 -0.38 -2.59 10.94
N ILE A 108 0.82 -2.05 11.16
CA ILE A 108 1.35 -0.89 10.40
C ILE A 108 1.45 -1.20 8.90
N GLY A 109 1.80 -2.43 8.53
CA GLY A 109 2.01 -2.84 7.15
C GLY A 109 0.86 -3.62 6.53
N VAL A 110 -0.34 -3.56 7.08
CA VAL A 110 -1.51 -4.22 6.49
C VAL A 110 -2.01 -3.39 5.31
N THR A 111 -1.80 -3.92 4.11
CA THR A 111 -2.38 -3.43 2.86
C THR A 111 -3.19 -4.56 2.22
N ASP A 112 -3.95 -4.28 1.16
CA ASP A 112 -4.80 -5.28 0.51
C ASP A 112 -3.99 -6.50 0.06
N GLU A 113 -2.84 -6.27 -0.57
CA GLU A 113 -1.97 -7.32 -1.13
C GLU A 113 -1.26 -8.10 -0.01
N ILE A 114 -0.70 -7.39 0.99
CA ILE A 114 -0.05 -8.05 2.13
C ILE A 114 -1.09 -8.83 2.96
N PHE A 115 -2.31 -8.30 3.11
CA PHE A 115 -3.41 -9.04 3.69
C PHE A 115 -3.71 -10.30 2.89
N GLY A 116 -3.84 -10.19 1.55
CA GLY A 116 -4.15 -11.31 0.68
C GLY A 116 -3.16 -12.47 0.81
N ILE A 117 -1.86 -12.20 0.73
CA ILE A 117 -0.83 -13.24 0.89
C ILE A 117 -0.75 -13.77 2.33
N SER A 118 -1.05 -12.94 3.34
CA SER A 118 -1.01 -13.33 4.74
C SER A 118 -2.19 -14.22 5.12
N ILE A 119 -3.41 -13.86 4.68
CA ILE A 119 -4.62 -14.63 5.00
C ILE A 119 -4.59 -16.03 4.37
N ALA A 120 -3.89 -16.18 3.24
CA ALA A 120 -3.69 -17.45 2.56
C ALA A 120 -2.70 -18.40 3.28
N GLN A 121 -1.91 -17.89 4.25
CA GLN A 121 -0.99 -18.75 5.00
C GLN A 121 -1.74 -19.72 5.92
N LYS A 122 -1.08 -20.86 6.21
CA LYS A 122 -1.60 -21.83 7.18
C LYS A 122 -1.68 -21.22 8.58
N THR A 123 -2.75 -21.49 9.28
CA THR A 123 -2.96 -21.04 10.67
C THR A 123 -2.15 -21.89 11.66
N PRO A 124 -1.51 -21.30 12.69
CA PRO A 124 -1.46 -19.88 12.99
C PRO A 124 -0.47 -19.13 12.09
N ILE A 125 -0.84 -17.90 11.68
CA ILE A 125 0.01 -17.02 10.88
C ILE A 125 1.15 -16.50 11.76
N SER A 126 2.36 -16.44 11.21
CA SER A 126 3.50 -15.80 11.88
C SER A 126 3.52 -14.30 11.59
N PRO A 127 3.51 -13.41 12.58
CA PRO A 127 3.68 -11.97 12.36
C PRO A 127 4.95 -11.63 11.59
N LEU A 128 6.02 -12.43 11.76
CA LEU A 128 7.28 -12.24 11.04
C LEU A 128 7.16 -12.44 9.54
N TYR A 129 6.21 -13.27 9.09
CA TYR A 129 5.91 -13.39 7.66
C TYR A 129 5.40 -12.05 7.09
N ASN A 130 4.43 -11.44 7.76
CA ASN A 130 3.87 -10.16 7.35
C ASN A 130 4.94 -9.04 7.40
N ILE A 131 5.72 -8.99 8.49
CA ILE A 131 6.83 -8.04 8.65
C ILE A 131 7.87 -8.24 7.54
N GLY A 132 8.17 -9.47 7.14
CA GLY A 132 9.04 -9.76 6.01
C GLY A 132 8.51 -9.19 4.71
N ALA A 133 7.22 -9.38 4.39
CA ALA A 133 6.59 -8.84 3.19
C ALA A 133 6.60 -7.31 3.18
N MET A 134 6.22 -6.66 4.30
CA MET A 134 6.24 -5.19 4.39
C MET A 134 7.64 -4.60 4.29
N SER A 135 8.68 -5.32 4.72
CA SER A 135 10.08 -4.85 4.68
C SER A 135 10.60 -4.61 3.27
N VAL A 136 9.99 -5.20 2.25
CA VAL A 136 10.32 -4.94 0.83
C VAL A 136 9.24 -4.11 0.15
N ALA A 137 7.98 -4.31 0.51
CA ALA A 137 6.86 -3.58 -0.09
C ALA A 137 6.88 -2.08 0.28
N CYS A 138 7.10 -1.74 1.57
CA CYS A 138 7.18 -0.35 2.03
C CYS A 138 8.27 0.47 1.32
N PRO A 139 9.53 0.00 1.27
CA PRO A 139 10.55 0.71 0.50
C PRO A 139 10.21 0.84 -0.98
N GLY A 140 9.62 -0.18 -1.60
CA GLY A 140 9.16 -0.12 -2.98
C GLY A 140 8.17 1.03 -3.21
N TRP A 141 7.20 1.17 -2.31
CA TRP A 141 6.21 2.25 -2.34
C TRP A 141 6.84 3.64 -2.21
N VAL A 142 7.70 3.85 -1.22
CA VAL A 142 8.34 5.15 -0.96
C VAL A 142 9.30 5.52 -2.08
N LEU A 143 10.12 4.56 -2.54
CA LEU A 143 11.08 4.78 -3.63
C LEU A 143 10.38 5.08 -4.96
N GLY A 144 9.29 4.38 -5.27
CA GLY A 144 8.50 4.67 -6.45
C GLY A 144 7.98 6.10 -6.45
N THR A 145 7.37 6.54 -5.34
CA THR A 145 6.88 7.92 -5.20
C THR A 145 8.01 8.94 -5.30
N ALA A 146 9.14 8.71 -4.64
CA ALA A 146 10.28 9.62 -4.69
C ALA A 146 10.81 9.78 -6.12
N LEU A 147 11.02 8.67 -6.81
CA LEU A 147 11.51 8.68 -8.20
C LEU A 147 10.47 9.27 -9.16
N GLY A 148 9.19 8.97 -8.98
CA GLY A 148 8.11 9.56 -9.77
C GLY A 148 8.07 11.09 -9.62
N GLY A 149 8.22 11.61 -8.40
CA GLY A 149 8.28 13.04 -8.13
C GLY A 149 9.52 13.73 -8.72
N ILE A 150 10.67 13.04 -8.76
CA ILE A 150 11.90 13.56 -9.38
C ILE A 150 11.79 13.53 -10.92
N MET A 151 11.25 12.46 -11.47
CA MET A 151 11.22 12.23 -12.91
C MET A 151 9.99 12.84 -13.59
N GLY A 152 8.94 13.19 -12.85
CA GLY A 152 7.71 13.76 -13.40
C GLY A 152 7.93 15.02 -14.22
N GLU A 153 8.90 15.85 -13.84
CA GLU A 153 9.28 17.06 -14.58
C GLU A 153 10.05 16.76 -15.89
N ILE A 154 10.61 15.56 -16.02
CA ILE A 154 11.49 15.18 -17.15
C ILE A 154 10.73 14.35 -18.19
N LEU A 155 9.71 13.61 -17.75
CA LEU A 155 8.99 12.67 -18.62
C LEU A 155 8.02 13.39 -19.56
N PRO A 156 7.93 12.94 -20.84
CA PRO A 156 6.94 13.47 -21.77
C PRO A 156 5.50 13.27 -21.24
N PRO A 157 4.57 14.22 -21.48
CA PRO A 157 3.18 14.13 -21.01
C PRO A 157 2.44 12.86 -21.44
N VAL A 158 2.78 12.29 -22.59
CA VAL A 158 2.20 11.01 -23.06
C VAL A 158 2.55 9.85 -22.12
N VAL A 159 3.78 9.83 -21.60
CA VAL A 159 4.23 8.78 -20.68
C VAL A 159 3.56 8.93 -19.32
N THR A 160 3.49 10.15 -18.79
CA THR A 160 2.85 10.44 -17.49
C THR A 160 1.37 10.12 -17.52
N SER A 161 0.66 10.48 -18.59
CA SER A 161 -0.76 10.16 -18.79
C SER A 161 -1.00 8.65 -18.88
N SER A 162 -0.14 7.92 -19.60
CA SER A 162 -0.24 6.46 -19.72
C SER A 162 -0.03 5.75 -18.36
N LEU A 163 0.93 6.22 -17.57
CA LEU A 163 1.18 5.71 -16.22
C LEU A 163 0.00 6.01 -15.27
N SER A 164 -0.63 7.17 -15.40
CA SER A 164 -1.83 7.51 -14.62
C SER A 164 -3.00 6.56 -14.91
N ILE A 165 -3.18 6.12 -16.16
CA ILE A 165 -4.19 5.12 -16.53
C ILE A 165 -3.88 3.78 -15.87
N ALA A 166 -2.60 3.39 -15.76
CA ALA A 166 -2.19 2.14 -15.13
C ALA A 166 -2.61 2.06 -13.65
N LEU A 167 -2.63 3.19 -12.93
CA LEU A 167 -3.14 3.26 -11.55
C LEU A 167 -4.62 2.84 -11.47
N TYR A 168 -5.47 3.37 -12.35
CA TYR A 168 -6.89 3.01 -12.38
C TYR A 168 -7.10 1.56 -12.82
N ALA A 169 -6.30 1.08 -13.77
CA ALA A 169 -6.35 -0.31 -14.21
C ALA A 169 -6.02 -1.29 -13.08
N MET A 170 -5.09 -0.93 -12.18
CA MET A 170 -4.79 -1.73 -10.99
C MET A 170 -6.01 -1.84 -10.06
N PHE A 171 -6.71 -0.74 -9.78
CA PHE A 171 -7.92 -0.80 -8.95
C PHE A 171 -9.00 -1.68 -9.57
N LEU A 172 -9.20 -1.60 -10.89
CA LEU A 172 -10.12 -2.48 -11.60
C LEU A 172 -9.69 -3.95 -11.51
N ALA A 173 -8.40 -4.24 -11.63
CA ALA A 173 -7.87 -5.60 -11.51
C ALA A 173 -8.07 -6.22 -10.11
N ILE A 174 -8.13 -5.39 -9.07
CA ILE A 174 -8.42 -5.86 -7.70
C ILE A 174 -9.92 -6.09 -7.50
N ILE A 175 -10.78 -5.25 -8.07
CA ILE A 175 -12.24 -5.26 -7.82
C ILE A 175 -12.95 -6.30 -8.69
N ILE A 176 -12.58 -6.42 -9.98
CA ILE A 176 -13.33 -7.22 -10.96
C ILE A 176 -13.30 -8.74 -10.64
N PRO A 177 -12.17 -9.39 -10.28
CA PRO A 177 -12.16 -10.82 -10.03
C PRO A 177 -13.10 -11.24 -8.89
N PRO A 178 -13.06 -10.62 -7.68
CA PRO A 178 -13.99 -10.97 -6.60
C PRO A 178 -15.46 -10.68 -6.95
N ALA A 179 -15.73 -9.61 -7.71
CA ALA A 179 -17.08 -9.26 -8.14
C ALA A 179 -17.66 -10.27 -9.14
N ARG A 180 -16.83 -10.96 -9.92
CA ARG A 180 -17.26 -12.03 -10.83
C ARG A 180 -17.56 -13.34 -10.12
N GLU A 181 -16.85 -13.64 -9.03
CA GLU A 181 -17.02 -14.87 -8.25
C GLU A 181 -18.25 -14.80 -7.34
N ASN A 182 -18.55 -13.63 -6.80
CA ASN A 182 -19.72 -13.38 -5.97
C ASN A 182 -20.87 -12.81 -6.82
N LYS A 183 -21.60 -13.68 -7.49
CA LYS A 183 -22.91 -13.30 -8.08
C LYS A 183 -23.92 -13.20 -6.92
N VAL A 184 -24.18 -11.99 -6.46
CA VAL A 184 -25.34 -11.68 -5.60
C VAL A 184 -26.58 -11.69 -6.45
#